data_e7bca6f174d6a884c575e7ce88f71025
#
_entry.id   e7bca6f174d6a884c575e7ce88f71025
#
_cell.length_a   1.000
_cell.length_b   1.000
_cell.length_c   1.000
_cell.angle_alpha   90.00
_cell.angle_beta   90.00
_cell.angle_gamma   90.00
#
_symmetry.space_group_name_H-M   'P 1'
#
loop_
_entity.id
_entity.type
_entity.pdbx_description
1 polymer ?
#
loop_
_entity_poly.entity_id
_entity_poly.type
_entity_poly.pdbx_seq_one_letter_code
_entity_poly.pdbx_strand_id
1 'polypeptide(L)' 'MDNLKIKGEQDRSKINMHEPHEVQYWTKHLGVSREELQKAVDKVGNNAATVKKQLEV' A
#
# COMPACT_ATOMS: atom_id res chain seq x y z
N MET A 1 -7.08 -21.49 -11.71
CA MET A 1 -6.90 -21.79 -10.54
C MET A 1 -6.18 -20.77 -9.77
N ASP A 2 -4.97 -20.85 -9.76
CA ASP A 2 -4.20 -19.91 -9.01
C ASP A 2 -4.41 -18.51 -9.44
N ASN A 3 -4.87 -18.32 -10.65
CA ASN A 3 -5.06 -16.98 -11.15
C ASN A 3 -5.98 -16.15 -10.32
N LEU A 4 -6.96 -16.77 -9.75
CA LEU A 4 -7.90 -16.03 -8.95
C LEU A 4 -7.27 -15.45 -7.72
N LYS A 5 -6.44 -16.24 -7.10
CA LYS A 5 -5.78 -15.77 -5.91
C LYS A 5 -4.82 -14.67 -6.24
N ILE A 6 -4.07 -14.85 -7.28
CA ILE A 6 -3.11 -13.87 -7.68
C ILE A 6 -3.78 -12.55 -7.97
N LYS A 7 -4.96 -12.63 -8.59
CA LYS A 7 -5.70 -11.46 -8.90
C LYS A 7 -6.06 -10.67 -7.66
N GLY A 8 -6.57 -11.36 -6.68
CA GLY A 8 -6.94 -10.70 -5.46
C GLY A 8 -5.76 -10.05 -4.79
N GLU A 9 -4.64 -10.72 -4.84
CA GLU A 9 -3.46 -10.16 -4.24
C GLU A 9 -2.91 -9.00 -5.02
N GLN A 10 -3.04 -9.05 -6.31
CA GLN A 10 -2.59 -7.95 -7.13
C GLN A 10 -3.33 -6.68 -6.81
N ASP A 11 -4.60 -6.80 -6.53
CA ASP A 11 -5.38 -5.63 -6.18
C ASP A 11 -4.83 -4.97 -4.95
N ARG A 12 -4.28 -5.77 -4.06
CA ARG A 12 -3.75 -5.22 -2.82
C ARG A 12 -2.27 -4.94 -2.89
N SER A 13 -1.65 -5.19 -4.02
CA SER A 13 -0.24 -4.93 -4.14
C SER A 13 0.03 -3.47 -4.46
N LYS A 14 -1.00 -2.72 -4.78
CA LYS A 14 -0.86 -1.30 -5.08
C LYS A 14 -1.72 -0.48 -4.14
N ILE A 15 -1.18 0.66 -3.77
CA ILE A 15 -1.85 1.53 -2.83
C ILE A 15 -2.50 2.67 -3.60
N ASN A 16 -3.82 2.78 -3.49
CA ASN A 16 -4.54 3.82 -4.19
C ASN A 16 -4.77 4.99 -3.23
N MET A 17 -3.93 6.02 -3.35
CA MET A 17 -4.03 7.16 -2.45
C MET A 17 -5.21 8.05 -2.78
N HIS A 18 -5.90 7.78 -3.87
CA HIS A 18 -7.08 8.55 -4.23
C HIS A 18 -8.35 8.02 -3.56
N GLU A 19 -8.27 6.85 -2.99
CA GLU A 19 -9.42 6.25 -2.32
C GLU A 19 -9.26 6.39 -0.82
N PRO A 20 -10.14 7.14 -0.17
CA PRO A 20 -9.99 7.35 1.28
C PRO A 20 -9.96 6.06 2.09
N HIS A 21 -10.80 5.09 1.76
CA HIS A 21 -10.80 3.87 2.53
C HIS A 21 -9.56 3.03 2.27
N GLU A 22 -8.94 3.17 1.11
CA GLU A 22 -7.69 2.49 0.84
C GLU A 22 -6.58 3.10 1.69
N VAL A 23 -6.56 4.43 1.74
CA VAL A 23 -5.57 5.11 2.55
C VAL A 23 -5.72 4.68 4.01
N GLN A 24 -6.96 4.62 4.47
CA GLN A 24 -7.23 4.19 5.82
C GLN A 24 -6.78 2.76 6.06
N TYR A 25 -7.06 1.89 5.12
CA TYR A 25 -6.67 0.51 5.22
C TYR A 25 -5.15 0.38 5.35
N TRP A 26 -4.42 1.06 4.47
CA TRP A 26 -2.98 0.93 4.45
C TRP A 26 -2.31 1.59 5.64
N THR A 27 -2.83 2.73 6.11
CA THR A 27 -2.25 3.35 7.29
C THR A 27 -2.40 2.44 8.49
N LYS A 28 -3.55 1.80 8.61
CA LYS A 28 -3.75 0.88 9.71
C LYS A 28 -2.92 -0.37 9.55
N HIS A 29 -2.88 -0.89 8.35
CA HIS A 29 -2.15 -2.12 8.09
C HIS A 29 -0.66 -1.94 8.32
N LEU A 30 -0.13 -0.81 7.91
CA LEU A 30 1.30 -0.54 8.03
C LEU A 30 1.66 0.17 9.33
N GLY A 31 0.66 0.64 10.04
CA GLY A 31 0.92 1.29 11.33
C GLY A 31 1.58 2.65 11.19
N VAL A 32 1.23 3.39 10.15
CA VAL A 32 1.82 4.70 9.93
C VAL A 32 0.73 5.73 9.71
N SER A 33 1.09 6.99 9.73
CA SER A 33 0.13 8.04 9.50
C SER A 33 -0.06 8.21 8.00
N ARG A 34 -1.11 8.94 7.66
CA ARG A 34 -1.41 9.20 6.28
C ARG A 34 -0.27 9.97 5.62
N GLU A 35 0.30 10.91 6.34
CA GLU A 35 1.41 11.68 5.84
C GLU A 35 2.61 10.82 5.54
N GLU A 36 2.89 9.91 6.43
CA GLU A 36 4.02 9.02 6.23
C GLU A 36 3.80 8.10 5.07
N LEU A 37 2.57 7.63 4.92
CA LEU A 37 2.24 6.78 3.80
C LEU A 37 2.41 7.54 2.50
N GLN A 38 1.93 8.77 2.46
CA GLN A 38 2.04 9.58 1.27
C GLN A 38 3.50 9.84 0.90
N LYS A 39 4.31 10.12 1.88
CA LYS A 39 5.72 10.37 1.64
C LYS A 39 6.39 9.13 1.06
N ALA A 40 6.08 7.98 1.60
CA ALA A 40 6.67 6.75 1.10
C ALA A 40 6.24 6.49 -0.34
N VAL A 41 4.97 6.70 -0.63
CA VAL A 41 4.47 6.49 -1.97
C VAL A 41 5.14 7.47 -2.94
N ASP A 42 5.32 8.70 -2.51
CA ASP A 42 5.97 9.70 -3.35
C ASP A 42 7.42 9.30 -3.63
N LYS A 43 8.03 8.65 -2.69
CA LYS A 43 9.43 8.29 -2.81
C LYS A 43 9.66 7.04 -3.64
N VAL A 44 8.91 6.00 -3.39
CA VAL A 44 9.15 4.72 -4.03
C VAL A 44 8.02 4.23 -4.92
N GLY A 45 6.95 5.00 -5.03
CA GLY A 45 5.82 4.58 -5.85
C GLY A 45 4.76 3.92 -5.01
N ASN A 46 3.67 3.52 -5.65
CA ASN A 46 2.53 2.96 -4.93
C ASN A 46 2.56 1.45 -4.79
N ASN A 47 3.70 0.84 -4.94
CA ASN A 47 3.83 -0.59 -4.76
C ASN A 47 3.84 -0.88 -3.26
N ALA A 48 2.88 -1.66 -2.80
CA ALA A 48 2.73 -1.90 -1.38
C ALA A 48 3.96 -2.55 -0.76
N ALA A 49 4.54 -3.50 -1.45
CA ALA A 49 5.71 -4.18 -0.91
C ALA A 49 6.88 -3.22 -0.77
N THR A 50 7.07 -2.37 -1.75
CA THR A 50 8.16 -1.40 -1.71
C THR A 50 7.91 -0.36 -0.64
N VAL A 51 6.67 0.09 -0.52
CA VAL A 51 6.32 1.07 0.49
C VAL A 51 6.53 0.49 1.88
N LYS A 52 6.11 -0.76 2.05
CA LYS A 52 6.27 -1.40 3.33
C LYS A 52 7.74 -1.48 3.71
N LYS A 53 8.57 -1.82 2.76
CA LYS A 53 9.98 -1.91 2.99
C LYS A 53 10.55 -0.55 3.36
N GLN A 54 10.11 0.48 2.68
CA GLN A 54 10.56 1.83 2.93
C GLN A 54 10.20 2.27 4.35
N LEU A 55 9.03 1.87 4.80
CA LEU A 55 8.56 2.29 6.12
C LEU A 55 9.12 1.45 7.26
N GLU A 56 9.59 0.28 6.94
CA GLU A 56 10.10 -0.62 7.96
C GLU A 56 11.45 -0.20 8.53
N VAL A 57 12.12 0.64 7.87
CA VAL A 57 13.42 1.03 8.35
C VAL A 57 13.43 1.74 9.68
#